data_5bcf4c0ea4c3bb653067da8851219e45
#
_entry.id   5bcf4c0ea4c3bb653067da8851219e45
#
_cell.length_a   1.000
_cell.length_b   1.000
_cell.length_c   1.000
_cell.angle_alpha   90.00
_cell.angle_beta   90.00
_cell.angle_gamma   90.00
#
_symmetry.space_group_name_H-M   'P 1'
#
loop_
_entity.id
_entity.type
_entity.pdbx_description
1 polymer ?
#
loop_
_entity_poly.entity_id
_entity_poly.type
_entity_poly.pdbx_seq_one_letter_code
_entity_poly.pdbx_strand_id
1 'polypeptide(L)'
;MVPALLSRPKPLSAAAPEVPVIDSAVRLSLNPVLDRRATVDGAWWPYSRDATAELPGLIAAVDQRVGRTTLRVGVYRDAWDHIPRRVPAHRRQVKVGWFRYIDPHVITLILSGAEPVVLLVVPPGTASGPAEAVLTLVTGKTTGLAPADILAAAHLPTAPGAGRADQECMLRWENEGGSVTEHQTVAAAGR
;
A
#
# COMPACT_ATOMS: atom_id res chain seq x y z
N MET A 1 28.46 -63.95 3.96
CA MET A 1 28.82 -62.62 4.43
C MET A 1 28.60 -61.69 3.26
N VAL A 2 27.51 -60.96 3.29
CA VAL A 2 27.13 -60.00 2.23
C VAL A 2 27.19 -58.60 2.84
N PRO A 3 27.98 -57.64 2.30
CA PRO A 3 27.99 -56.27 2.84
C PRO A 3 26.75 -55.48 2.41
N ALA A 4 26.08 -54.92 3.38
CA ALA A 4 24.94 -54.00 3.19
C ALA A 4 25.43 -52.69 2.56
N LEU A 5 24.90 -52.38 1.40
CA LEU A 5 25.02 -51.07 0.74
C LEU A 5 24.17 -50.04 1.47
N LEU A 6 24.84 -49.20 2.27
CA LEU A 6 24.24 -48.01 2.85
C LEU A 6 23.97 -46.98 1.74
N SER A 7 22.68 -46.88 1.32
CA SER A 7 22.24 -45.81 0.44
C SER A 7 22.35 -44.47 1.17
N ARG A 8 23.23 -43.58 0.71
CA ARG A 8 23.32 -42.19 1.13
C ARG A 8 22.06 -41.44 0.68
N PRO A 9 21.37 -40.72 1.57
CA PRO A 9 20.29 -39.84 1.16
C PRO A 9 20.88 -38.69 0.34
N LYS A 10 20.29 -38.50 -0.88
CA LYS A 10 20.59 -37.40 -1.77
C LYS A 10 20.13 -36.11 -1.09
N PRO A 11 21.00 -35.08 -0.93
CA PRO A 11 20.52 -33.79 -0.38
C PRO A 11 19.51 -33.21 -1.32
N LEU A 12 18.28 -32.94 -0.83
CA LEU A 12 17.33 -32.07 -1.48
C LEU A 12 17.96 -30.69 -1.54
N SER A 13 18.43 -30.32 -2.71
CA SER A 13 18.81 -28.94 -3.02
C SER A 13 17.54 -28.13 -2.94
N ALA A 14 17.34 -27.46 -1.81
CA ALA A 14 16.35 -26.40 -1.70
C ALA A 14 16.81 -25.29 -2.66
N ALA A 15 16.19 -25.23 -3.85
CA ALA A 15 16.35 -24.11 -4.75
C ALA A 15 15.91 -22.87 -3.95
N ALA A 16 16.86 -21.98 -3.65
CA ALA A 16 16.55 -20.68 -3.14
C ALA A 16 15.60 -20.02 -4.15
N PRO A 17 14.49 -19.39 -3.70
CA PRO A 17 13.61 -18.69 -4.62
C PRO A 17 14.45 -17.65 -5.37
N GLU A 18 14.62 -17.86 -6.67
CA GLU A 18 15.19 -16.86 -7.55
C GLU A 18 14.30 -15.63 -7.45
N VAL A 19 14.86 -14.55 -6.93
CA VAL A 19 14.22 -13.23 -6.99
C VAL A 19 14.14 -12.89 -8.48
N PRO A 20 12.94 -12.72 -9.08
CA PRO A 20 12.87 -12.31 -10.46
C PRO A 20 13.63 -11.00 -10.61
N VAL A 21 14.67 -11.02 -11.44
CA VAL A 21 15.37 -9.79 -11.85
C VAL A 21 14.40 -9.06 -12.74
N ILE A 22 13.68 -8.09 -12.16
CA ILE A 22 12.83 -7.18 -12.93
C ILE A 22 13.79 -6.23 -13.62
N ASP A 23 14.03 -6.49 -14.89
CA ASP A 23 14.94 -5.73 -15.77
C ASP A 23 14.37 -4.35 -16.15
N SER A 24 13.23 -3.98 -15.60
CA SER A 24 12.58 -2.70 -15.82
C SER A 24 12.79 -1.77 -14.63
N ALA A 25 13.32 -0.57 -14.91
CA ALA A 25 13.51 0.48 -13.91
C ALA A 25 12.19 0.82 -13.23
N VAL A 26 12.13 0.71 -11.89
CA VAL A 26 10.93 1.06 -11.11
C VAL A 26 10.63 2.55 -11.27
N ARG A 27 9.44 2.87 -11.80
CA ARG A 27 8.97 4.24 -12.02
C ARG A 27 8.42 4.82 -10.69
N LEU A 28 9.34 5.25 -9.84
CA LEU A 28 9.09 5.69 -8.47
C LEU A 28 9.69 7.07 -8.24
N SER A 29 8.91 7.98 -7.71
CA SER A 29 9.33 9.28 -7.18
C SER A 29 9.08 9.31 -5.68
N LEU A 30 10.08 9.68 -4.89
CA LEU A 30 9.98 9.84 -3.44
C LEU A 30 10.42 11.25 -3.06
N ASN A 31 9.73 11.84 -2.09
CA ASN A 31 10.18 13.08 -1.48
C ASN A 31 11.51 12.84 -0.75
N PRO A 32 12.52 13.70 -0.95
CA PRO A 32 13.81 13.59 -0.27
C PRO A 32 13.68 13.69 1.25
N VAL A 33 12.68 14.41 1.72
CA VAL A 33 12.34 14.57 3.13
C VAL A 33 10.91 14.06 3.31
N LEU A 34 10.75 12.98 4.05
CA LEU A 34 9.43 12.46 4.41
C LEU A 34 8.74 13.48 5.32
N ASP A 35 7.78 14.22 4.80
CA ASP A 35 7.05 15.26 5.53
C ASP A 35 5.77 14.65 6.12
N ARG A 36 5.68 14.61 7.44
CA ARG A 36 4.49 14.11 8.18
C ARG A 36 3.20 14.87 7.87
N ARG A 37 3.29 16.04 7.26
CA ARG A 37 2.14 16.86 6.86
C ARG A 37 1.71 16.59 5.42
N ALA A 38 2.53 15.89 4.64
CA ALA A 38 2.18 15.47 3.30
C ALA A 38 1.21 14.28 3.36
N THR A 39 0.22 14.27 2.51
CA THR A 39 -0.74 13.16 2.39
C THR A 39 -0.09 11.92 1.79
N VAL A 40 0.91 12.11 0.94
CA VAL A 40 1.71 11.07 0.31
C VAL A 40 3.19 11.44 0.32
N ASP A 41 4.05 10.44 0.47
CA ASP A 41 5.51 10.60 0.50
C ASP A 41 6.16 10.50 -0.88
N GLY A 42 5.37 10.17 -1.89
CA GLY A 42 5.84 10.00 -3.25
C GLY A 42 4.75 9.42 -4.15
N ALA A 43 5.14 9.06 -5.39
CA ALA A 43 4.27 8.34 -6.30
C ALA A 43 4.99 7.18 -6.97
N TRP A 44 4.24 6.17 -7.29
CA TRP A 44 4.68 4.98 -7.99
C TRP A 44 3.77 4.69 -9.18
N TRP A 45 4.37 4.43 -10.33
CA TRP A 45 3.68 4.07 -11.55
C TRP A 45 4.03 2.64 -11.96
N PRO A 46 3.22 1.63 -11.57
CA PRO A 46 3.43 0.23 -11.92
C PRO A 46 3.22 -0.01 -13.43
N TYR A 47 3.78 -1.10 -13.94
CA TYR A 47 3.59 -1.51 -15.33
C TYR A 47 2.30 -2.29 -15.53
N SER A 48 1.81 -2.95 -14.48
CA SER A 48 0.63 -3.82 -14.51
C SER A 48 -0.19 -3.73 -13.22
N ARG A 49 -1.34 -4.41 -13.19
CA ARG A 49 -2.15 -4.60 -11.99
C ARG A 49 -1.84 -5.92 -11.26
N ASP A 50 -0.78 -6.61 -11.61
CA ASP A 50 -0.33 -7.80 -10.91
C ASP A 50 0.63 -7.43 -9.77
N ALA A 51 0.11 -7.40 -8.55
CA ALA A 51 0.92 -7.09 -7.38
C ALA A 51 2.07 -8.11 -7.15
N THR A 52 1.94 -9.34 -7.66
CA THR A 52 3.00 -10.36 -7.52
C THR A 52 4.23 -9.97 -8.33
N ALA A 53 4.03 -9.43 -9.53
CA ALA A 53 5.10 -9.00 -10.41
C ALA A 53 5.69 -7.64 -9.98
N GLU A 54 4.86 -6.72 -9.53
CA GLU A 54 5.23 -5.32 -9.31
C GLU A 54 5.86 -5.04 -7.94
N LEU A 55 5.33 -5.66 -6.86
CA LEU A 55 5.73 -5.34 -5.49
C LEU A 55 7.21 -5.67 -5.16
N PRO A 56 7.83 -6.74 -5.66
CA PRO A 56 9.25 -7.01 -5.35
C PRO A 56 10.16 -5.88 -5.79
N GLY A 57 9.95 -5.33 -7.00
CA GLY A 57 10.72 -4.20 -7.52
C GLY A 57 10.49 -2.93 -6.72
N LEU A 58 9.23 -2.61 -6.40
CA LEU A 58 8.89 -1.47 -5.56
C LEU A 58 9.56 -1.54 -4.19
N ILE A 59 9.45 -2.68 -3.50
CA ILE A 59 10.04 -2.88 -2.16
C ILE A 59 11.55 -2.67 -2.21
N ALA A 60 12.24 -3.26 -3.21
CA ALA A 60 13.68 -3.09 -3.36
C ALA A 60 14.07 -1.62 -3.58
N ALA A 61 13.32 -0.90 -4.41
CA ALA A 61 13.58 0.51 -4.70
C ALA A 61 13.33 1.42 -3.48
N VAL A 62 12.28 1.16 -2.70
CA VAL A 62 11.98 1.92 -1.48
C VAL A 62 13.02 1.61 -0.40
N ASP A 63 13.33 0.34 -0.15
CA ASP A 63 14.35 -0.07 0.82
C ASP A 63 15.70 0.59 0.54
N GLN A 64 16.10 0.63 -0.73
CA GLN A 64 17.36 1.25 -1.15
C GLN A 64 17.35 2.78 -0.92
N ARG A 65 16.26 3.47 -1.28
CA ARG A 65 16.18 4.93 -1.20
C ARG A 65 16.02 5.45 0.23
N VAL A 66 15.25 4.72 1.04
CA VAL A 66 14.99 5.10 2.44
C VAL A 66 16.07 4.57 3.38
N GLY A 67 16.86 3.58 2.97
CA GLY A 67 17.87 2.91 3.81
C GLY A 67 17.24 2.12 4.95
N ARG A 68 16.00 1.66 4.80
CA ARG A 68 15.23 0.89 5.77
C ARG A 68 14.59 -0.31 5.11
N THR A 69 14.23 -1.28 5.92
CA THR A 69 13.66 -2.55 5.46
C THR A 69 12.14 -2.52 5.53
N THR A 70 11.46 -2.76 4.43
CA THR A 70 10.00 -2.92 4.39
C THR A 70 9.60 -4.24 5.06
N LEU A 71 8.73 -4.17 6.05
CA LEU A 71 8.22 -5.33 6.80
C LEU A 71 6.87 -5.81 6.27
N ARG A 72 6.03 -4.89 5.83
CA ARG A 72 4.68 -5.15 5.34
C ARG A 72 4.29 -4.13 4.28
N VAL A 73 3.45 -4.56 3.34
CA VAL A 73 2.80 -3.70 2.35
C VAL A 73 1.30 -3.78 2.53
N GLY A 74 0.63 -2.64 2.51
CA GLY A 74 -0.82 -2.52 2.51
C GLY A 74 -1.31 -1.99 1.18
N VAL A 75 -2.28 -2.68 0.55
CA VAL A 75 -2.86 -2.30 -0.74
C VAL A 75 -4.39 -2.24 -0.68
N TYR A 76 -5.00 -1.40 -1.51
CA TYR A 76 -6.44 -1.45 -1.73
C TYR A 76 -6.79 -2.67 -2.58
N ARG A 77 -7.79 -3.46 -2.12
CA ARG A 77 -8.11 -4.76 -2.69
C ARG A 77 -8.42 -4.72 -4.18
N ASP A 78 -9.28 -3.83 -4.58
CA ASP A 78 -9.89 -3.85 -5.92
C ASP A 78 -9.03 -3.08 -6.95
N ALA A 79 -7.90 -2.50 -6.53
CA ALA A 79 -6.91 -1.89 -7.41
C ALA A 79 -6.02 -2.93 -8.13
N TRP A 80 -5.98 -4.17 -7.66
CA TRP A 80 -5.06 -5.21 -8.10
C TRP A 80 -5.77 -6.49 -8.51
N ASP A 81 -5.32 -7.12 -9.58
CA ASP A 81 -5.90 -8.36 -10.09
C ASP A 81 -5.44 -9.57 -9.26
N HIS A 82 -4.15 -9.62 -8.90
CA HIS A 82 -3.56 -10.66 -8.07
C HIS A 82 -2.80 -10.06 -6.89
N ILE A 83 -3.21 -10.42 -5.67
CA ILE A 83 -2.55 -9.99 -4.45
C ILE A 83 -2.01 -11.21 -3.70
N PRO A 84 -0.70 -11.43 -3.68
CA PRO A 84 -0.10 -12.53 -2.94
C PRO A 84 -0.12 -12.22 -1.44
N ARG A 85 -0.13 -13.23 -0.60
CA ARG A 85 -0.01 -13.03 0.87
C ARG A 85 1.40 -12.60 1.27
N ARG A 86 2.40 -12.94 0.46
CA ARG A 86 3.81 -12.61 0.67
C ARG A 86 4.49 -12.44 -0.69
N VAL A 87 5.45 -11.54 -0.74
CA VAL A 87 6.32 -11.34 -1.90
C VAL A 87 7.79 -11.51 -1.49
N PRO A 88 8.64 -12.05 -2.38
CA PRO A 88 10.07 -12.13 -2.12
C PRO A 88 10.68 -10.72 -2.17
N ALA A 89 11.58 -10.42 -1.23
CA ALA A 89 12.36 -9.21 -1.19
C ALA A 89 13.70 -9.52 -0.56
N HIS A 90 14.78 -9.33 -1.28
CA HIS A 90 16.16 -9.47 -0.86
C HIS A 90 16.41 -10.47 0.33
N ARG A 91 16.35 -11.78 0.06
CA ARG A 91 16.53 -12.90 1.02
C ARG A 91 15.46 -13.03 2.12
N ARG A 92 14.36 -12.36 2.01
CA ARG A 92 13.23 -12.39 2.96
C ARG A 92 11.88 -12.40 2.26
N GLN A 93 10.83 -12.64 3.03
CA GLN A 93 9.45 -12.55 2.59
C GLN A 93 8.76 -11.36 3.25
N VAL A 94 8.18 -10.47 2.46
CA VAL A 94 7.40 -9.34 2.94
C VAL A 94 5.92 -9.71 2.92
N LYS A 95 5.22 -9.47 4.02
CA LYS A 95 3.77 -9.71 4.11
C LYS A 95 3.01 -8.65 3.34
N VAL A 96 1.98 -9.07 2.58
CA VAL A 96 1.06 -8.18 1.89
C VAL A 96 -0.31 -8.29 2.56
N GLY A 97 -0.84 -7.16 2.98
CA GLY A 97 -2.21 -7.00 3.47
C GLY A 97 -3.05 -6.26 2.45
N TRP A 98 -4.34 -6.60 2.34
CA TRP A 98 -5.28 -5.89 1.50
C TRP A 98 -6.46 -5.38 2.33
N PHE A 99 -6.95 -4.21 1.94
CA PHE A 99 -8.01 -3.51 2.65
C PHE A 99 -9.04 -3.00 1.65
N ARG A 100 -10.30 -2.83 2.07
CA ARG A 100 -11.39 -2.29 1.25
C ARG A 100 -11.79 -0.86 1.64
N TYR A 101 -11.33 -0.42 2.81
CA TYR A 101 -11.73 0.85 3.42
C TYR A 101 -10.57 1.84 3.54
N ILE A 102 -9.56 1.70 2.67
CA ILE A 102 -8.48 2.67 2.51
C ILE A 102 -8.62 3.36 1.16
N ASP A 103 -7.91 4.46 0.97
CA ASP A 103 -7.89 5.16 -0.31
C ASP A 103 -7.40 4.22 -1.42
N PRO A 104 -8.17 4.04 -2.52
CA PRO A 104 -7.80 3.14 -3.62
C PRO A 104 -6.57 3.59 -4.40
N HIS A 105 -6.17 4.85 -4.27
CA HIS A 105 -5.05 5.44 -4.99
C HIS A 105 -3.73 5.38 -4.23
N VAL A 106 -3.69 4.75 -3.05
CA VAL A 106 -2.45 4.68 -2.26
C VAL A 106 -2.00 3.26 -1.96
N ILE A 107 -0.70 3.12 -1.77
CA ILE A 107 -0.05 1.94 -1.22
C ILE A 107 0.79 2.36 -0.03
N THR A 108 0.75 1.57 1.05
CA THR A 108 1.48 1.86 2.28
C THR A 108 2.56 0.81 2.52
N LEU A 109 3.80 1.25 2.71
CA LEU A 109 4.92 0.39 3.08
C LEU A 109 5.30 0.66 4.53
N ILE A 110 5.18 -0.35 5.38
CA ILE A 110 5.56 -0.30 6.79
C ILE A 110 7.02 -0.70 6.90
N LEU A 111 7.85 0.22 7.36
CA LEU A 111 9.30 0.07 7.44
C LEU A 111 9.75 -0.35 8.84
N SER A 112 10.97 -0.91 8.93
CA SER A 112 11.60 -1.25 10.20
C SER A 112 12.19 0.00 10.86
N GLY A 113 11.68 0.33 12.06
CA GLY A 113 12.21 1.44 12.85
C GLY A 113 12.07 2.82 12.20
N ALA A 114 11.09 2.98 11.30
CA ALA A 114 10.77 4.26 10.65
C ALA A 114 9.26 4.37 10.46
N GLU A 115 8.80 5.58 10.15
CA GLU A 115 7.42 5.84 9.78
C GLU A 115 7.05 5.08 8.50
N PRO A 116 5.78 4.72 8.32
CA PRO A 116 5.30 4.15 7.07
C PRO A 116 5.51 5.12 5.91
N VAL A 117 5.83 4.59 4.74
CA VAL A 117 5.85 5.35 3.48
C VAL A 117 4.54 5.14 2.75
N VAL A 118 3.85 6.23 2.43
CA VAL A 118 2.60 6.25 1.67
C VAL A 118 2.88 6.75 0.26
N LEU A 119 2.60 5.93 -0.74
CA LEU A 119 2.81 6.30 -2.14
C LEU A 119 1.50 6.40 -2.89
N LEU A 120 1.37 7.44 -3.69
CA LEU A 120 0.30 7.56 -4.68
C LEU A 120 0.54 6.54 -5.80
N VAL A 121 -0.48 5.76 -6.13
CA VAL A 121 -0.42 4.78 -7.22
C VAL A 121 -0.99 5.41 -8.49
N VAL A 122 -0.14 5.59 -9.50
CA VAL A 122 -0.57 5.99 -10.83
C VAL A 122 -1.09 4.76 -11.57
N PRO A 123 -2.30 4.80 -12.18
CA PRO A 123 -2.83 3.64 -12.90
C PRO A 123 -1.87 3.13 -14.00
N PRO A 124 -1.67 1.80 -14.15
CA PRO A 124 -0.68 1.26 -15.08
C PRO A 124 -0.86 1.70 -16.54
N GLY A 125 -2.10 1.79 -17.00
CA GLY A 125 -2.44 2.19 -18.37
C GLY A 125 -2.34 3.69 -18.67
N THR A 126 -1.81 4.49 -17.72
CA THR A 126 -1.68 5.94 -17.90
C THR A 126 -0.63 6.26 -18.98
N ALA A 127 -0.93 7.25 -19.85
CA ALA A 127 0.04 7.77 -20.81
C ALA A 127 1.23 8.42 -20.09
N SER A 128 2.42 8.38 -20.72
CA SER A 128 3.68 8.83 -20.10
C SER A 128 3.63 10.27 -19.61
N GLY A 129 3.12 11.20 -20.44
CA GLY A 129 3.06 12.62 -20.07
C GLY A 129 2.30 12.89 -18.75
N PRO A 130 1.02 12.49 -18.61
CA PRO A 130 0.28 12.62 -17.36
C PRO A 130 0.91 11.85 -16.18
N ALA A 131 1.44 10.65 -16.42
CA ALA A 131 2.07 9.87 -15.35
C ALA A 131 3.34 10.55 -14.82
N GLU A 132 4.21 11.05 -15.70
CA GLU A 132 5.41 11.80 -15.34
C GLU A 132 5.08 13.13 -14.63
N ALA A 133 3.97 13.78 -15.03
CA ALA A 133 3.47 14.96 -14.33
C ALA A 133 3.13 14.64 -12.87
N VAL A 134 2.45 13.52 -12.59
CA VAL A 134 2.19 13.07 -11.20
C VAL A 134 3.48 12.80 -10.45
N LEU A 135 4.41 12.04 -11.04
CA LEU A 135 5.70 11.73 -10.42
C LEU A 135 6.50 13.00 -10.06
N THR A 136 6.34 14.05 -10.86
CA THR A 136 6.97 15.35 -10.61
C THR A 136 6.22 16.15 -9.55
N LEU A 137 4.88 16.19 -9.62
CA LEU A 137 4.03 16.94 -8.68
C LEU A 137 4.23 16.48 -7.24
N VAL A 138 4.34 15.17 -7.00
CA VAL A 138 4.48 14.62 -5.64
C VAL A 138 5.82 14.92 -4.99
N THR A 139 6.86 15.33 -5.73
CA THR A 139 8.12 15.81 -5.15
C THR A 139 8.04 17.25 -4.64
N GLY A 140 6.95 17.94 -4.96
CA GLY A 140 6.64 19.28 -4.46
C GLY A 140 5.88 19.24 -3.13
N LYS A 141 5.31 20.38 -2.74
CA LYS A 141 4.47 20.48 -1.55
C LYS A 141 3.07 19.93 -1.85
N THR A 142 2.82 18.67 -1.47
CA THR A 142 1.49 18.03 -1.57
C THR A 142 0.69 18.13 -0.26
N THR A 143 1.12 18.99 0.67
CA THR A 143 0.48 19.18 1.96
C THR A 143 -0.98 19.60 1.81
N GLY A 144 -1.90 18.79 2.34
CA GLY A 144 -3.33 19.07 2.33
C GLY A 144 -4.08 18.71 1.04
N LEU A 145 -3.40 18.15 0.02
CA LEU A 145 -4.08 17.62 -1.17
C LEU A 145 -4.43 16.15 -0.96
N ALA A 146 -5.67 15.77 -1.26
CA ALA A 146 -6.03 14.37 -1.26
C ALA A 146 -5.37 13.64 -2.46
N PRO A 147 -5.10 12.31 -2.36
CA PRO A 147 -4.54 11.54 -3.47
C PRO A 147 -5.32 11.68 -4.78
N ALA A 148 -6.65 11.69 -4.69
CA ALA A 148 -7.54 11.90 -5.84
C ALA A 148 -7.35 13.29 -6.49
N ASP A 149 -7.12 14.33 -5.70
CA ASP A 149 -6.91 15.70 -6.22
C ASP A 149 -5.58 15.81 -6.97
N ILE A 150 -4.55 15.11 -6.50
CA ILE A 150 -3.25 15.06 -7.18
C ILE A 150 -3.38 14.38 -8.55
N LEU A 151 -4.15 13.27 -8.62
CA LEU A 151 -4.43 12.59 -9.89
C LEU A 151 -5.27 13.47 -10.82
N ALA A 152 -6.30 14.14 -10.29
CA ALA A 152 -7.15 15.04 -11.06
C ALA A 152 -6.38 16.24 -11.62
N ALA A 153 -5.43 16.80 -10.86
CA ALA A 153 -4.54 17.88 -11.34
C ALA A 153 -3.67 17.46 -12.52
N ALA A 154 -3.38 16.17 -12.65
CA ALA A 154 -2.68 15.59 -13.81
C ALA A 154 -3.65 15.05 -14.88
N HIS A 155 -4.93 15.41 -14.83
CA HIS A 155 -5.98 14.93 -15.75
C HIS A 155 -6.14 13.40 -15.78
N LEU A 156 -5.86 12.72 -14.67
CA LEU A 156 -6.04 11.28 -14.55
C LEU A 156 -7.41 10.94 -13.98
N PRO A 157 -8.02 9.81 -14.43
CA PRO A 157 -9.27 9.35 -13.88
C PRO A 157 -9.08 8.96 -12.40
N THR A 158 -9.90 9.54 -11.55
CA THR A 158 -10.02 9.14 -10.15
C THR A 158 -11.11 8.08 -10.05
N ALA A 159 -10.89 7.02 -9.27
CA ALA A 159 -11.95 6.03 -9.04
C ALA A 159 -13.17 6.71 -8.41
N PRO A 160 -14.39 6.48 -8.94
CA PRO A 160 -15.59 7.04 -8.34
C PRO A 160 -15.77 6.42 -6.94
N GLY A 161 -15.61 7.22 -5.88
CA GLY A 161 -15.97 6.78 -4.54
C GLY A 161 -15.05 7.15 -3.38
N ALA A 162 -13.80 7.56 -3.60
CA ALA A 162 -12.88 7.87 -2.48
C ALA A 162 -13.38 9.03 -1.59
N GLY A 163 -14.00 10.06 -2.17
CA GLY A 163 -14.52 11.21 -1.40
C GLY A 163 -15.95 11.05 -0.90
N ARG A 164 -16.73 10.13 -1.48
CA ARG A 164 -18.12 9.90 -1.08
C ARG A 164 -18.27 8.84 0.02
N ALA A 165 -17.39 7.82 0.01
CA ALA A 165 -17.45 6.75 1.00
C ALA A 165 -17.09 7.25 2.40
N ASP A 166 -16.14 8.17 2.52
CA ASP A 166 -15.79 8.78 3.81
C ASP A 166 -16.89 9.69 4.33
N GLN A 167 -17.57 10.42 3.45
CA GLN A 167 -18.65 11.32 3.82
C GLN A 167 -19.94 10.55 4.16
N GLU A 168 -20.24 9.47 3.44
CA GLU A 168 -21.38 8.59 3.76
C GLU A 168 -21.12 7.76 5.03
N CYS A 169 -19.89 7.35 5.27
CA CYS A 169 -19.51 6.63 6.49
C CYS A 169 -19.58 7.54 7.72
N MET A 170 -19.13 8.79 7.62
CA MET A 170 -19.28 9.79 8.69
C MET A 170 -20.76 10.11 8.97
N LEU A 171 -21.54 10.37 7.93
CA LEU A 171 -22.97 10.66 8.06
C LEU A 171 -23.76 9.46 8.63
N ARG A 172 -23.36 8.24 8.30
CA ARG A 172 -23.99 7.03 8.84
C ARG A 172 -23.63 6.81 10.32
N TRP A 173 -22.40 7.14 10.71
CA TRP A 173 -21.97 7.03 12.11
C TRP A 173 -22.65 8.06 13.01
N GLU A 174 -22.86 9.29 12.53
CA GLU A 174 -23.62 10.33 13.23
C GLU A 174 -25.10 9.97 13.37
N ASN A 175 -25.66 9.21 12.41
CA ASN A 175 -27.08 8.83 12.44
C ASN A 175 -27.37 7.55 13.26
N GLU A 176 -26.38 6.69 13.49
CA GLU A 176 -26.51 5.45 14.29
C GLU A 176 -26.02 5.60 15.74
N GLY A 177 -25.36 6.70 16.11
CA GLY A 177 -24.71 6.91 17.41
C GLY A 177 -25.38 7.85 18.40
N GLY A 178 -26.60 8.34 18.14
CA GLY A 178 -27.19 9.46 18.87
C GLY A 178 -28.42 9.19 19.74
N SER A 179 -28.63 8.03 20.35
CA SER A 179 -29.67 7.91 21.39
C SER A 179 -29.09 7.46 22.74
N VAL A 180 -28.53 8.41 23.45
CA VAL A 180 -28.33 8.27 24.90
C VAL A 180 -29.71 8.44 25.53
N THR A 181 -30.33 7.32 25.92
CA THR A 181 -31.55 7.34 26.68
C THR A 181 -31.24 7.84 28.09
N GLU A 182 -31.58 9.08 28.34
CA GLU A 182 -31.53 9.72 29.64
C GLU A 182 -32.59 9.02 30.52
N HIS A 183 -32.13 8.17 31.44
CA HIS A 183 -32.96 7.60 32.47
C HIS A 183 -33.31 8.70 33.49
N GLN A 184 -34.46 9.30 33.29
CA GLN A 184 -35.07 10.20 34.24
C GLN A 184 -35.54 9.41 35.48
N THR A 185 -34.75 9.55 36.54
CA THR A 185 -35.10 9.02 37.86
C THR A 185 -36.22 9.91 38.44
N VAL A 186 -37.46 9.43 38.36
CA VAL A 186 -38.58 10.05 39.08
C VAL A 186 -38.50 9.67 40.54
N ALA A 187 -38.11 10.60 41.37
CA ALA A 187 -38.29 10.49 42.84
C ALA A 187 -39.77 10.63 43.18
N ALA A 188 -40.37 9.56 43.66
CA ALA A 188 -41.66 9.62 44.32
C ALA A 188 -41.47 9.91 45.82
N ALA A 189 -41.73 11.14 46.19
CA ALA A 189 -42.03 11.50 47.55
C ALA A 189 -43.47 11.17 47.88
N GLY A 190 -43.74 10.62 49.06
CA GLY A 190 -45.09 10.58 49.53
C GLY A 190 -45.39 9.61 50.66
N ARG A 191 -45.36 10.09 51.90
CA ARG A 191 -46.05 9.69 53.13
C ARG A 191 -45.60 8.44 53.90
#